data_f7d6f1e2dd0003fa11a1fc0223588619
#
_entry.id   f7d6f1e2dd0003fa11a1fc0223588619
#
_cell.length_a   1.000
_cell.length_b   1.000
_cell.length_c   1.000
_cell.angle_alpha   90.00
_cell.angle_beta   90.00
_cell.angle_gamma   90.00
#
_symmetry.space_group_name_H-M   'P 1'
#
loop_
_entity.id
_entity.type
_entity.pdbx_description
1 polymer ?
#
loop_
_entity_poly.entity_id
_entity_poly.type
_entity_poly.pdbx_seq_one_letter_code
_entity_poly.pdbx_strand_id
1 'polypeptide(L)'
;MSALTELHIDLGNSRGKWRLLYGSQVVSQGTVEPETGRGLPRLDALQATLAPNDLKFSYPIQVTLASVADASIEAHLRSSLRDHFDCVIETLYTPAHAMGMTNSYADHTRMGIDRWLAMLAAWYPNQTEVVVVDAGSALTLDVVAANGQHQGGLIIPGAT
;
A
#
# COMPACT_ATOMS: atom_id res chain seq x y z
N MET A 1 23.60 -12.28 5.07
CA MET A 1 22.47 -11.49 5.62
C MET A 1 21.19 -12.17 5.16
N SER A 2 20.28 -12.50 6.06
CA SER A 2 18.95 -13.00 5.66
C SER A 2 18.21 -11.87 4.93
N ALA A 3 17.50 -12.19 3.85
CA ALA A 3 16.67 -11.20 3.17
C ALA A 3 15.53 -10.76 4.09
N LEU A 4 15.17 -9.47 4.04
CA LEU A 4 14.10 -8.90 4.83
C LEU A 4 12.76 -9.46 4.34
N THR A 5 11.87 -9.77 5.27
CA THR A 5 10.48 -10.15 4.97
C THR A 5 9.59 -8.93 5.18
N GLU A 6 8.94 -8.49 4.11
CA GLU A 6 8.08 -7.29 4.10
C GLU A 6 6.66 -7.64 3.67
N LEU A 7 5.67 -7.11 4.39
CA LEU A 7 4.27 -7.20 4.03
C LEU A 7 3.76 -5.78 3.72
N HIS A 8 3.44 -5.52 2.48
CA HIS A 8 2.85 -4.25 2.05
C HIS A 8 1.34 -4.39 1.96
N ILE A 9 0.61 -3.47 2.56
CA ILE A 9 -0.86 -3.45 2.57
C ILE A 9 -1.35 -2.09 2.08
N ASP A 10 -2.26 -2.13 1.11
CA ASP A 10 -3.07 -1.02 0.63
C ASP A 10 -4.50 -1.25 1.15
N LEU A 11 -4.94 -0.41 2.10
CA LEU A 11 -6.20 -0.55 2.81
C LEU A 11 -7.20 0.50 2.37
N GLY A 12 -8.17 0.09 1.56
CA GLY A 12 -9.36 0.87 1.25
C GLY A 12 -10.50 0.61 2.24
N ASN A 13 -11.62 1.35 2.10
CA ASN A 13 -12.77 1.23 3.00
C ASN A 13 -13.47 -0.15 2.92
N SER A 14 -13.47 -0.78 1.76
CA SER A 14 -14.20 -2.04 1.56
C SER A 14 -13.31 -3.27 1.46
N ARG A 15 -12.03 -3.09 1.13
CA ARG A 15 -11.09 -4.19 0.88
C ARG A 15 -9.66 -3.70 1.05
N GLY A 16 -8.81 -4.55 1.61
CA GLY A 16 -7.35 -4.39 1.56
C GLY A 16 -6.74 -5.28 0.48
N LYS A 17 -5.67 -4.81 -0.13
CA LYS A 17 -4.78 -5.61 -0.98
C LYS A 17 -3.46 -5.73 -0.27
N TRP A 18 -2.81 -6.88 -0.40
CA TRP A 18 -1.49 -7.07 0.19
C TRP A 18 -0.55 -7.81 -0.75
N ARG A 19 0.74 -7.59 -0.56
CA ARG A 19 1.82 -8.37 -1.15
C ARG A 19 2.90 -8.66 -0.12
N LEU A 20 3.38 -9.89 -0.12
CA LEU A 20 4.49 -10.34 0.71
C LEU A 20 5.76 -10.41 -0.13
N LEU A 21 6.82 -9.79 0.35
CA LEU A 21 8.12 -9.78 -0.29
C LEU A 21 9.15 -10.51 0.57
N TYR A 22 10.10 -11.14 -0.09
CA TYR A 22 11.35 -11.65 0.49
C TYR A 22 12.50 -11.00 -0.26
N GLY A 23 13.16 -10.05 0.38
CA GLY A 23 14.04 -9.12 -0.33
C GLY A 23 13.26 -8.30 -1.37
N SER A 24 13.68 -8.30 -2.62
CA SER A 24 12.97 -7.59 -3.71
C SER A 24 11.93 -8.45 -4.45
N GLN A 25 11.77 -9.70 -4.08
CA GLN A 25 10.89 -10.64 -4.79
C GLN A 25 9.51 -10.72 -4.13
N VAL A 26 8.44 -10.51 -4.90
CA VAL A 26 7.08 -10.79 -4.45
C VAL A 26 6.88 -12.31 -4.43
N VAL A 27 6.70 -12.87 -3.24
CA VAL A 27 6.53 -14.32 -3.03
C VAL A 27 5.06 -14.72 -2.91
N SER A 28 4.19 -13.78 -2.53
CA SER A 28 2.75 -13.99 -2.47
C SER A 28 2.00 -12.67 -2.49
N GLN A 29 0.73 -12.69 -2.91
CA GLN A 29 -0.15 -11.53 -2.87
C GLN A 29 -1.61 -11.97 -2.75
N GLY A 30 -2.46 -11.07 -2.28
CA GLY A 30 -3.87 -11.37 -2.09
C GLY A 30 -4.68 -10.16 -1.61
N THR A 31 -5.86 -10.46 -1.09
CA THR A 31 -6.76 -9.48 -0.49
C THR A 31 -7.07 -9.85 0.94
N VAL A 32 -7.42 -8.85 1.74
CA VAL A 32 -7.84 -9.01 3.12
C VAL A 32 -9.16 -8.27 3.33
N GLU A 33 -10.05 -8.88 4.13
CA GLU A 33 -11.23 -8.22 4.67
C GLU A 33 -10.81 -7.48 5.93
N PRO A 34 -10.87 -6.13 5.95
CA PRO A 34 -10.27 -5.38 7.06
C PRO A 34 -10.92 -5.63 8.42
N GLU A 35 -12.24 -5.86 8.41
CA GLU A 35 -13.03 -6.07 9.63
C GLU A 35 -12.79 -7.42 10.31
N THR A 36 -12.33 -8.41 9.57
CA THR A 36 -12.17 -9.78 10.08
C THR A 36 -10.73 -10.29 10.04
N GLY A 37 -9.84 -9.59 9.32
CA GLY A 37 -8.50 -10.07 8.99
C GLY A 37 -8.50 -11.27 8.05
N ARG A 38 -9.66 -11.71 7.55
CA ARG A 38 -9.76 -12.84 6.62
C ARG A 38 -9.00 -12.54 5.34
N GLY A 39 -8.18 -13.49 4.90
CA GLY A 39 -7.36 -13.34 3.70
C GLY A 39 -5.95 -12.81 3.96
N LEU A 40 -5.55 -12.55 5.21
CA LEU A 40 -4.14 -12.31 5.54
C LEU A 40 -3.28 -13.52 5.14
N PRO A 41 -2.01 -13.30 4.73
CA PRO A 41 -1.14 -14.39 4.32
C PRO A 41 -0.89 -15.37 5.46
N ARG A 42 -0.99 -16.66 5.16
CA ARG A 42 -0.63 -17.72 6.09
C ARG A 42 0.86 -18.01 5.94
N LEU A 43 1.68 -17.38 6.76
CA LEU A 43 3.14 -17.48 6.66
C LEU A 43 3.67 -18.87 6.96
N ASP A 44 3.03 -19.63 7.85
CA ASP A 44 3.34 -21.03 8.14
C ASP A 44 3.21 -21.91 6.88
N ALA A 45 2.09 -21.77 6.17
CA ALA A 45 1.85 -22.49 4.93
C ALA A 45 2.79 -22.04 3.80
N LEU A 46 3.01 -20.72 3.68
CA LEU A 46 3.95 -20.16 2.70
C LEU A 46 5.38 -20.61 2.98
N GLN A 47 5.82 -20.59 4.25
CA GLN A 47 7.14 -21.06 4.63
C GLN A 47 7.33 -22.54 4.28
N ALA A 48 6.33 -23.39 4.53
CA ALA A 48 6.38 -24.81 4.16
C ALA A 48 6.48 -25.00 2.64
N THR A 49 5.80 -24.17 1.85
CA THR A 49 5.85 -24.22 0.38
C THR A 49 7.19 -23.73 -0.17
N LEU A 50 7.80 -22.75 0.48
CA LEU A 50 9.04 -22.10 0.03
C LEU A 50 10.30 -22.76 0.60
N ALA A 51 10.18 -23.60 1.63
CA ALA A 51 11.29 -24.30 2.28
C ALA A 51 12.22 -25.07 1.32
N PRO A 52 11.73 -25.70 0.22
CA PRO A 52 12.61 -26.33 -0.76
C PRO A 52 13.59 -25.39 -1.44
N ASN A 53 13.34 -24.08 -1.41
CA ASN A 53 14.19 -23.03 -2.00
C ASN A 53 15.08 -22.32 -0.98
N ASP A 54 15.25 -22.88 0.24
CA ASP A 54 16.01 -22.31 1.36
C ASP A 54 15.53 -20.90 1.79
N LEU A 55 14.32 -20.50 1.43
CA LEU A 55 13.72 -19.26 1.85
C LEU A 55 13.25 -19.38 3.30
N LYS A 56 13.82 -18.55 4.18
CA LYS A 56 13.39 -18.45 5.59
C LYS A 56 12.96 -17.04 5.88
N PHE A 57 11.69 -16.87 6.23
CA PHE A 57 11.19 -15.56 6.64
C PHE A 57 11.93 -15.07 7.89
N SER A 58 12.34 -13.82 7.86
CA SER A 58 12.90 -13.13 9.03
C SER A 58 11.79 -12.51 9.87
N TYR A 59 11.97 -12.52 11.19
CA TYR A 59 11.05 -11.88 12.14
C TYR A 59 11.82 -10.83 12.95
N PRO A 60 11.17 -9.73 13.40
CA PRO A 60 9.78 -9.37 13.09
C PRO A 60 9.61 -9.03 11.60
N ILE A 61 8.40 -9.26 11.08
CA ILE A 61 8.05 -8.87 9.72
C ILE A 61 7.85 -7.36 9.68
N GLN A 62 8.40 -6.70 8.67
CA GLN A 62 8.11 -5.29 8.41
C GLN A 62 6.77 -5.18 7.66
N VAL A 63 5.82 -4.49 8.25
CA VAL A 63 4.53 -4.21 7.62
C VAL A 63 4.48 -2.74 7.22
N THR A 64 4.33 -2.47 5.93
CA THR A 64 4.08 -1.12 5.41
C THR A 64 2.59 -1.00 5.08
N LEU A 65 1.91 -0.08 5.75
CA LEU A 65 0.48 0.14 5.63
C LEU A 65 0.20 1.50 4.99
N ALA A 66 -0.41 1.49 3.80
CA ALA A 66 -1.09 2.64 3.21
C ALA A 66 -2.59 2.48 3.48
N SER A 67 -3.24 3.48 4.08
CA SER A 67 -4.64 3.38 4.49
C SER A 67 -5.42 4.66 4.17
N VAL A 68 -6.58 4.49 3.57
CA VAL A 68 -7.64 5.52 3.43
C VAL A 68 -8.95 5.06 4.09
N ALA A 69 -8.90 3.96 4.84
CA ALA A 69 -10.02 3.42 5.57
C ALA A 69 -10.33 4.21 6.85
N ASP A 70 -11.54 4.04 7.36
CA ASP A 70 -11.92 4.58 8.66
C ASP A 70 -10.99 4.07 9.77
N ALA A 71 -10.74 4.93 10.77
CA ALA A 71 -9.81 4.64 11.87
C ALA A 71 -10.17 3.34 12.63
N SER A 72 -11.47 3.02 12.75
CA SER A 72 -11.93 1.78 13.38
C SER A 72 -11.56 0.54 12.56
N ILE A 73 -11.67 0.61 11.25
CA ILE A 73 -11.29 -0.46 10.31
C ILE A 73 -9.78 -0.67 10.34
N GLU A 74 -9.02 0.43 10.28
CA GLU A 74 -7.56 0.35 10.37
C GLU A 74 -7.11 -0.25 11.71
N ALA A 75 -7.70 0.18 12.82
CA ALA A 75 -7.37 -0.33 14.15
C ALA A 75 -7.64 -1.84 14.26
N HIS A 76 -8.74 -2.33 13.66
CA HIS A 76 -9.08 -3.74 13.63
C HIS A 76 -8.05 -4.56 12.83
N LEU A 77 -7.68 -4.08 11.63
CA LEU A 77 -6.64 -4.73 10.84
C LEU A 77 -5.29 -4.77 11.57
N ARG A 78 -4.90 -3.68 12.25
CA ARG A 78 -3.67 -3.63 13.05
C ARG A 78 -3.67 -4.63 14.18
N SER A 79 -4.82 -4.81 14.88
CA SER A 79 -4.96 -5.86 15.90
C SER A 79 -4.78 -7.23 15.27
N SER A 80 -5.50 -7.53 14.20
CA SER A 80 -5.40 -8.81 13.48
C SER A 80 -3.98 -9.10 13.01
N LEU A 81 -3.24 -8.10 12.54
CA LEU A 81 -1.84 -8.28 12.13
C LEU A 81 -0.95 -8.68 13.30
N ARG A 82 -1.10 -8.02 14.46
CA ARG A 82 -0.32 -8.34 15.66
C ARG A 82 -0.68 -9.71 16.27
N ASP A 83 -1.94 -10.12 16.11
CA ASP A 83 -2.39 -11.45 16.57
C ASP A 83 -1.86 -12.59 15.69
N HIS A 84 -1.56 -12.30 14.41
CA HIS A 84 -1.11 -13.29 13.44
C HIS A 84 0.41 -13.30 13.25
N PHE A 85 1.09 -12.17 13.48
CA PHE A 85 2.50 -12.00 13.17
C PHE A 85 3.27 -11.29 14.29
N ASP A 86 4.50 -11.72 14.53
CA ASP A 86 5.50 -10.85 15.15
C ASP A 86 5.91 -9.80 14.09
N CYS A 87 5.40 -8.56 14.21
CA CYS A 87 5.55 -7.55 13.18
C CYS A 87 5.72 -6.13 13.74
N VAL A 88 6.43 -5.32 12.96
CA VAL A 88 6.51 -3.86 13.12
C VAL A 88 5.67 -3.22 12.02
N ILE A 89 4.69 -2.39 12.39
CA ILE A 89 3.78 -1.74 11.44
C ILE A 89 4.16 -0.27 11.29
N GLU A 90 4.60 0.09 10.09
CA GLU A 90 4.82 1.46 9.66
C GLU A 90 3.65 1.92 8.80
N THR A 91 3.08 3.09 9.12
CA THR A 91 2.02 3.70 8.31
C THR A 91 2.59 4.79 7.43
N LEU A 92 2.23 4.75 6.16
CA LEU A 92 2.55 5.79 5.21
C LEU A 92 1.51 6.92 5.27
N TYR A 93 2.00 8.15 5.25
CA TYR A 93 1.17 9.35 5.16
C TYR A 93 1.57 10.15 3.93
N THR A 94 0.59 10.83 3.34
CA THR A 94 0.84 11.68 2.17
C THR A 94 1.72 12.87 2.55
N PRO A 95 2.93 13.00 1.99
CA PRO A 95 3.81 14.11 2.28
C PRO A 95 3.50 15.33 1.39
N ALA A 96 4.02 16.49 1.77
CA ALA A 96 4.03 17.66 0.88
C ALA A 96 4.98 17.46 -0.32
N HIS A 97 6.12 16.77 -0.08
CA HIS A 97 7.13 16.48 -1.11
C HIS A 97 7.77 15.13 -0.82
N ALA A 98 7.93 14.30 -1.84
CA ALA A 98 8.75 13.09 -1.77
C ALA A 98 9.23 12.65 -3.16
N MET A 99 10.44 12.13 -3.23
CA MET A 99 11.06 11.53 -4.43
C MET A 99 10.98 12.42 -5.68
N GLY A 100 11.03 13.75 -5.51
CA GLY A 100 10.95 14.73 -6.61
C GLY A 100 9.53 15.15 -6.98
N MET A 101 8.50 14.56 -6.40
CA MET A 101 7.11 14.94 -6.61
C MET A 101 6.62 15.90 -5.52
N THR A 102 5.80 16.88 -5.90
CA THR A 102 5.23 17.92 -5.04
C THR A 102 3.71 17.86 -5.08
N ASN A 103 3.09 17.81 -3.89
CA ASN A 103 1.65 17.82 -3.73
C ASN A 103 1.09 19.23 -3.99
N SER A 104 -0.01 19.32 -4.72
CA SER A 104 -0.68 20.60 -4.99
C SER A 104 -1.65 21.04 -3.90
N TYR A 105 -1.99 20.17 -2.95
CA TYR A 105 -2.92 20.51 -1.87
C TYR A 105 -2.25 21.44 -0.86
N ALA A 106 -2.92 22.53 -0.49
CA ALA A 106 -2.44 23.43 0.56
C ALA A 106 -2.27 22.69 1.91
N ASP A 107 -3.17 21.74 2.20
CA ASP A 107 -3.04 20.76 3.27
C ASP A 107 -2.86 19.39 2.63
N HIS A 108 -1.62 18.93 2.52
CA HIS A 108 -1.26 17.67 1.88
C HIS A 108 -1.88 16.44 2.56
N THR A 109 -2.22 16.53 3.85
CA THR A 109 -2.82 15.44 4.62
C THR A 109 -4.23 15.08 4.15
N ARG A 110 -4.89 15.98 3.41
CA ARG A 110 -6.21 15.76 2.83
C ARG A 110 -6.21 14.94 1.54
N MET A 111 -5.03 14.67 0.98
CA MET A 111 -4.90 13.77 -0.16
C MET A 111 -4.76 12.32 0.35
N GLY A 112 -5.58 11.41 -0.16
CA GLY A 112 -5.44 9.99 0.13
C GLY A 112 -4.05 9.46 -0.25
N ILE A 113 -3.46 8.67 0.63
CA ILE A 113 -2.13 8.08 0.40
C ILE A 113 -2.13 7.13 -0.82
N ASP A 114 -3.24 6.47 -1.11
CA ASP A 114 -3.46 5.63 -2.28
C ASP A 114 -3.23 6.41 -3.59
N ARG A 115 -3.85 7.59 -3.71
CA ARG A 115 -3.68 8.46 -4.88
C ARG A 115 -2.23 8.96 -5.00
N TRP A 116 -1.62 9.38 -3.89
CA TRP A 116 -0.22 9.80 -3.86
C TRP A 116 0.72 8.72 -4.36
N LEU A 117 0.57 7.49 -3.86
CA LEU A 117 1.40 6.35 -4.26
C LEU A 117 1.17 5.95 -5.72
N ALA A 118 -0.08 6.00 -6.21
CA ALA A 118 -0.40 5.74 -7.60
C ALA A 118 0.28 6.75 -8.55
N MET A 119 0.20 8.05 -8.22
CA MET A 119 0.89 9.10 -8.96
C MET A 119 2.41 8.92 -8.95
N LEU A 120 2.98 8.65 -7.79
CA LEU A 120 4.41 8.44 -7.64
C LEU A 120 4.89 7.24 -8.45
N ALA A 121 4.16 6.12 -8.41
CA ALA A 121 4.49 4.91 -9.17
C ALA A 121 4.41 5.14 -10.70
N ALA A 122 3.46 5.95 -11.16
CA ALA A 122 3.31 6.26 -12.58
C ALA A 122 4.37 7.25 -13.09
N TRP A 123 4.67 8.29 -12.29
CA TRP A 123 5.56 9.38 -12.71
C TRP A 123 7.04 9.07 -12.53
N TYR A 124 7.41 8.49 -11.38
CA TYR A 124 8.82 8.35 -10.95
C TYR A 124 9.73 7.62 -11.94
N PRO A 125 9.30 6.51 -12.61
CA PRO A 125 10.20 5.77 -13.49
C PRO A 125 10.73 6.55 -14.69
N ASN A 126 9.91 7.45 -15.26
CA ASN A 126 10.24 8.16 -16.50
C ASN A 126 10.30 9.68 -16.32
N GLN A 127 9.75 10.22 -15.23
CA GLN A 127 9.68 11.66 -14.93
C GLN A 127 9.11 12.48 -16.10
N THR A 128 8.06 11.94 -16.72
CA THR A 128 7.31 12.59 -17.79
C THR A 128 5.92 12.98 -17.30
N GLU A 129 5.23 13.87 -18.00
CA GLU A 129 3.84 14.20 -17.70
C GLU A 129 2.97 12.93 -17.76
N VAL A 130 2.16 12.73 -16.71
CA VAL A 130 1.26 11.57 -16.60
C VAL A 130 -0.12 11.99 -16.12
N VAL A 131 -1.12 11.27 -16.61
CA VAL A 131 -2.49 11.26 -16.07
C VAL A 131 -2.72 9.90 -15.46
N VAL A 132 -3.06 9.89 -14.17
CA VAL A 132 -3.35 8.67 -13.42
C VAL A 132 -4.86 8.56 -13.24
N VAL A 133 -5.43 7.46 -13.66
CA VAL A 133 -6.85 7.13 -13.49
C VAL A 133 -6.93 5.86 -12.67
N ASP A 134 -7.58 5.93 -11.52
CA ASP A 134 -7.87 4.76 -10.69
C ASP A 134 -9.38 4.54 -10.60
N ALA A 135 -9.82 3.34 -10.95
CA ALA A 135 -11.21 2.93 -10.97
C ALA A 135 -11.46 1.91 -9.86
N GLY A 136 -11.90 2.42 -8.72
CA GLY A 136 -12.25 1.63 -7.54
C GLY A 136 -13.67 1.94 -7.05
N SER A 137 -13.85 2.00 -5.74
CA SER A 137 -15.10 2.48 -5.10
C SER A 137 -15.42 3.93 -5.48
N ALA A 138 -14.38 4.71 -5.79
CA ALA A 138 -14.46 5.99 -6.49
C ALA A 138 -13.60 5.90 -7.76
N LEU A 139 -13.92 6.73 -8.75
CA LEU A 139 -13.05 6.99 -9.89
C LEU A 139 -12.24 8.24 -9.56
N THR A 140 -10.92 8.12 -9.52
CA THR A 140 -10.03 9.26 -9.35
C THR A 140 -9.27 9.56 -10.63
N LEU A 141 -8.95 10.82 -10.86
CA LEU A 141 -8.11 11.29 -11.94
C LEU A 141 -7.14 12.32 -11.37
N ASP A 142 -5.85 12.11 -11.57
CA ASP A 142 -4.78 13.00 -11.11
C ASP A 142 -3.79 13.28 -12.24
N VAL A 143 -3.25 14.50 -12.27
CA VAL A 143 -2.28 14.95 -13.27
C VAL A 143 -0.98 15.34 -12.60
N VAL A 144 0.13 14.79 -13.07
CA VAL A 144 1.49 15.17 -12.61
C VAL A 144 2.28 15.65 -13.82
N ALA A 145 2.81 16.87 -13.74
CA ALA A 145 3.66 17.44 -14.77
C ALA A 145 5.04 16.76 -14.81
N ALA A 146 5.77 16.92 -15.90
CA ALA A 146 7.10 16.32 -16.09
C ALA A 146 8.12 16.72 -14.97
N ASN A 147 7.96 17.91 -14.40
CA ASN A 147 8.81 18.39 -13.29
C ASN A 147 8.39 17.83 -11.90
N GLY A 148 7.45 16.89 -11.85
CA GLY A 148 6.94 16.30 -10.62
C GLY A 148 5.88 17.11 -9.88
N GLN A 149 5.42 18.23 -10.42
CA GLN A 149 4.38 19.03 -9.79
C GLN A 149 3.01 18.41 -10.05
N HIS A 150 2.32 17.98 -8.99
CA HIS A 150 0.92 17.60 -9.07
C HIS A 150 0.07 18.82 -9.45
N GLN A 151 -0.77 18.68 -10.47
CA GLN A 151 -1.58 19.77 -11.03
C GLN A 151 -3.01 19.80 -10.48
N GLY A 152 -3.35 18.85 -9.61
CA GLY A 152 -4.68 18.63 -9.10
C GLY A 152 -5.35 17.40 -9.69
N GLY A 153 -6.54 17.08 -9.19
CA GLY A 153 -7.29 15.92 -9.65
C GLY A 153 -8.77 16.00 -9.31
N LEU A 154 -9.49 14.99 -9.76
CA LEU A 154 -10.93 14.83 -9.56
C LEU A 154 -11.21 13.54 -8.84
N ILE A 155 -12.26 13.52 -8.01
CA ILE A 155 -12.82 12.34 -7.39
C ILE A 155 -14.29 12.29 -7.80
N ILE A 156 -14.70 11.22 -8.44
CA ILE A 156 -16.07 11.00 -8.92
C ILE A 156 -16.59 9.72 -8.27
N PRO A 157 -17.85 9.65 -7.82
CA PRO A 157 -18.43 8.39 -7.34
C PRO A 157 -18.24 7.29 -8.37
N GLY A 158 -17.79 6.11 -7.92
CA GLY A 158 -17.64 4.96 -8.79
C GLY A 158 -19.00 4.42 -9.28
N ALA A 159 -18.99 3.66 -10.34
CA ALA A 159 -20.17 2.92 -10.78
C ALA A 159 -20.35 1.72 -9.81
N THR A 160 -21.36 1.80 -8.95
CA THR A 160 -21.84 0.70 -8.10
C THR A 160 -22.78 -0.20 -8.89
#